data_7d2cab5f88179bb44033fc02ef1ba2e2
#
_entry.id   7d2cab5f88179bb44033fc02ef1ba2e2
#
_cell.length_a   1.000
_cell.length_b   1.000
_cell.length_c   1.000
_cell.angle_alpha   90.00
_cell.angle_beta   90.00
_cell.angle_gamma   90.00
#
_symmetry.space_group_name_H-M   'P 1'
#
loop_
_entity.id
_entity.type
_entity.pdbx_description
1 polymer ?
#
loop_
_entity_poly.entity_id
_entity_poly.type
_entity_poly.pdbx_seq_one_letter_code
_entity_poly.pdbx_strand_id
1 'polypeptide(L)'
;MFKGDVGRFETMVQRITNVGLQEDVNISFKYKGLIGTSLSASQLIMWAEIYGLQQQQELTDYIMSAYHEHGMNIALSDVLLDCVRKVDGLKDHVEEAGTILKTNAFKKAVAGQIMDAQKHLNVTGVPHFFVTAVNGGIKRSFNFPGAQDTRFFVNVLNKLNKIVCDTTETSKL
;
A
#
# COMPACT_ATOMS: atom_id res chain seq x y z
N MET A 1 16.93 4.73 -10.71
CA MET A 1 15.95 5.81 -10.67
C MET A 1 16.62 7.17 -10.83
N PHE A 2 17.45 7.66 -9.95
CA PHE A 2 18.10 9.00 -10.10
C PHE A 2 19.53 8.96 -10.67
N LYS A 3 20.11 7.79 -10.94
CA LYS A 3 21.46 7.58 -11.54
C LYS A 3 22.56 8.52 -10.98
N GLY A 4 22.50 8.81 -9.68
CA GLY A 4 23.44 9.70 -8.99
C GLY A 4 23.15 11.21 -9.12
N ASP A 5 22.01 11.61 -9.70
CA ASP A 5 21.58 13.02 -9.76
C ASP A 5 20.98 13.45 -8.41
N VAL A 6 21.84 14.00 -7.57
CA VAL A 6 21.48 14.45 -6.21
C VAL A 6 20.46 15.59 -6.27
N GLY A 7 20.58 16.51 -7.21
CA GLY A 7 19.67 17.68 -7.31
C GLY A 7 18.24 17.27 -7.63
N ARG A 8 18.05 16.27 -8.50
CA ARG A 8 16.71 15.71 -8.77
C ARG A 8 16.12 14.98 -7.57
N PHE A 9 16.96 14.26 -6.82
CA PHE A 9 16.53 13.61 -5.60
C PHE A 9 16.07 14.64 -4.55
N GLU A 10 16.86 15.67 -4.30
CA GLU A 10 16.54 16.75 -3.37
C GLU A 10 15.25 17.49 -3.74
N THR A 11 15.07 17.79 -5.03
CA THR A 11 13.83 18.41 -5.54
C THR A 11 12.62 17.54 -5.30
N MET A 12 12.72 16.22 -5.52
CA MET A 12 11.65 15.27 -5.23
C MET A 12 11.33 15.23 -3.74
N VAL A 13 12.36 15.12 -2.88
CA VAL A 13 12.21 15.09 -1.43
C VAL A 13 11.49 16.35 -0.95
N GLN A 14 11.94 17.53 -1.40
CA GLN A 14 11.32 18.80 -1.02
C GLN A 14 9.84 18.86 -1.43
N ARG A 15 9.52 18.42 -2.65
CA ARG A 15 8.13 18.38 -3.13
C ARG A 15 7.26 17.47 -2.26
N ILE A 16 7.71 16.25 -1.95
CA ILE A 16 6.93 15.29 -1.16
C ILE A 16 6.78 15.81 0.28
N THR A 17 7.84 16.38 0.85
CA THR A 17 7.80 16.99 2.19
C THR A 17 6.76 18.12 2.25
N ASN A 18 6.73 18.99 1.25
CA ASN A 18 5.76 20.09 1.20
C ASN A 18 4.31 19.57 1.07
N VAL A 19 4.09 18.50 0.30
CA VAL A 19 2.76 17.87 0.23
C VAL A 19 2.37 17.25 1.56
N GLY A 20 3.30 16.57 2.24
CA GLY A 20 3.04 15.96 3.54
C GLY A 20 2.67 16.98 4.63
N LEU A 21 3.20 18.19 4.57
CA LEU A 21 2.94 19.25 5.55
C LEU A 21 1.63 20.03 5.30
N GLN A 22 0.85 19.69 4.28
CA GLN A 22 -0.46 20.29 4.07
C GLN A 22 -1.42 19.88 5.21
N GLU A 23 -2.33 20.77 5.58
CA GLU A 23 -3.23 20.59 6.74
C GLU A 23 -4.08 19.32 6.67
N ASP A 24 -4.47 18.92 5.47
CA ASP A 24 -5.28 17.72 5.21
C ASP A 24 -4.46 16.41 5.18
N VAL A 25 -3.13 16.49 5.04
CA VAL A 25 -2.22 15.32 5.00
C VAL A 25 -1.52 15.14 6.33
N ASN A 26 -0.91 16.18 6.86
CA ASN A 26 -0.22 16.26 8.15
C ASN A 26 0.82 15.13 8.40
N ILE A 27 1.64 14.81 7.39
CA ILE A 27 2.71 13.81 7.45
C ILE A 27 4.06 14.51 7.37
N SER A 28 4.92 14.32 8.38
CA SER A 28 6.28 14.85 8.41
C SER A 28 7.28 13.85 7.82
N PHE A 29 7.46 13.87 6.50
CA PHE A 29 8.39 12.96 5.82
C PHE A 29 9.87 13.21 6.20
N LYS A 30 10.58 12.12 6.55
CA LYS A 30 12.02 12.13 6.86
C LYS A 30 12.76 11.16 5.94
N TYR A 31 13.49 11.71 4.98
CA TYR A 31 14.26 10.94 3.98
C TYR A 31 15.75 10.76 4.35
N LYS A 32 16.09 10.81 5.63
CA LYS A 32 17.48 10.65 6.11
C LYS A 32 17.80 9.22 6.58
N GLY A 33 16.84 8.31 6.47
CA GLY A 33 16.98 6.93 6.92
C GLY A 33 17.74 6.04 5.94
N LEU A 34 18.13 4.86 6.42
CA LEU A 34 18.72 3.82 5.60
C LEU A 34 17.64 3.14 4.75
N ILE A 35 17.91 3.00 3.46
CA ILE A 35 17.04 2.25 2.55
C ILE A 35 17.40 0.77 2.66
N GLY A 36 16.44 -0.05 3.04
CA GLY A 36 16.55 -1.50 3.05
C GLY A 36 15.49 -2.16 2.16
N THR A 37 15.55 -3.48 2.05
CA THR A 37 14.50 -4.25 1.37
C THR A 37 13.20 -4.20 2.16
N SER A 38 12.05 -4.05 1.47
CA SER A 38 10.73 -4.12 2.07
C SER A 38 10.15 -5.54 2.17
N LEU A 39 10.92 -6.56 1.73
CA LEU A 39 10.42 -7.93 1.65
C LEU A 39 9.94 -8.47 3.01
N SER A 40 10.69 -8.22 4.08
CA SER A 40 10.33 -8.62 5.44
C SER A 40 9.06 -7.91 5.93
N ALA A 41 8.95 -6.61 5.67
CA ALA A 41 7.74 -5.83 5.95
C ALA A 41 6.52 -6.40 5.21
N SER A 42 6.65 -6.69 3.91
CA SER A 42 5.58 -7.28 3.10
C SER A 42 5.14 -8.66 3.61
N GLN A 43 6.07 -9.47 4.11
CA GLN A 43 5.72 -10.77 4.72
C GLN A 43 4.88 -10.60 5.98
N LEU A 44 5.21 -9.65 6.85
CA LEU A 44 4.44 -9.38 8.08
C LEU A 44 3.06 -8.77 7.76
N ILE A 45 2.97 -7.89 6.77
CA ILE A 45 1.68 -7.34 6.32
C ILE A 45 0.77 -8.46 5.80
N MET A 46 1.32 -9.40 5.04
CA MET A 46 0.56 -10.58 4.56
C MET A 46 0.17 -11.52 5.72
N TRP A 47 1.07 -11.73 6.67
CA TRP A 47 0.78 -12.52 7.87
C TRP A 47 -0.32 -11.88 8.72
N ALA A 48 -0.31 -10.56 8.90
CA ALA A 48 -1.30 -9.85 9.71
C ALA A 48 -2.73 -9.99 9.18
N GLU A 49 -2.91 -10.25 7.87
CA GLU A 49 -4.22 -10.51 7.26
C GLU A 49 -4.95 -11.71 7.90
N ILE A 50 -4.22 -12.69 8.44
CA ILE A 50 -4.78 -13.86 9.13
C ILE A 50 -5.60 -13.44 10.35
N TYR A 51 -5.24 -12.32 10.99
CA TYR A 51 -5.90 -11.76 12.16
C TYR A 51 -7.01 -10.75 11.80
N GLY A 52 -7.09 -10.36 10.54
CA GLY A 52 -8.12 -9.48 9.99
C GLY A 52 -7.55 -8.31 9.21
N LEU A 53 -8.40 -7.72 8.36
CA LEU A 53 -8.03 -6.59 7.52
C LEU A 53 -7.67 -5.34 8.34
N GLN A 54 -8.31 -5.16 9.50
CA GLN A 54 -8.00 -4.04 10.39
C GLN A 54 -6.57 -4.15 10.92
N GLN A 55 -6.17 -5.33 11.42
CA GLN A 55 -4.81 -5.59 11.94
C GLN A 55 -3.75 -5.43 10.84
N GLN A 56 -4.06 -5.91 9.63
CA GLN A 56 -3.21 -5.71 8.48
C GLN A 56 -3.02 -4.24 8.15
N GLN A 57 -4.10 -3.45 8.15
CA GLN A 57 -4.04 -2.01 7.86
C GLN A 57 -3.27 -1.25 8.93
N GLU A 58 -3.58 -1.48 10.21
CA GLU A 58 -2.88 -0.84 11.34
C GLU A 58 -1.38 -1.14 11.32
N LEU A 59 -0.99 -2.41 11.05
CA LEU A 59 0.42 -2.78 10.92
C LEU A 59 1.08 -2.07 9.73
N THR A 60 0.37 -1.96 8.61
CA THR A 60 0.87 -1.25 7.43
C THR A 60 1.13 0.21 7.77
N ASP A 61 0.21 0.88 8.46
CA ASP A 61 0.33 2.28 8.86
C ASP A 61 1.52 2.51 9.79
N TYR A 62 1.72 1.63 10.80
CA TYR A 62 2.90 1.71 11.67
C TYR A 62 4.22 1.49 10.93
N ILE A 63 4.28 0.54 9.98
CA ILE A 63 5.48 0.30 9.17
C ILE A 63 5.75 1.50 8.25
N MET A 64 4.72 2.08 7.63
CA MET A 64 4.85 3.26 6.78
C MET A 64 5.30 4.49 7.59
N SER A 65 4.73 4.71 8.77
CA SER A 65 5.16 5.78 9.67
C SER A 65 6.61 5.59 10.14
N ALA A 66 7.00 4.37 10.54
CA ALA A 66 8.37 4.05 10.92
C ALA A 66 9.37 4.40 9.80
N TYR A 67 9.05 4.07 8.56
CA TYR A 67 9.91 4.33 7.41
C TYR A 67 9.89 5.81 6.98
N HIS A 68 8.70 6.38 6.75
CA HIS A 68 8.56 7.69 6.13
C HIS A 68 8.69 8.85 7.11
N GLU A 69 8.20 8.70 8.35
CA GLU A 69 8.18 9.77 9.34
C GLU A 69 9.32 9.67 10.36
N HIS A 70 9.77 8.45 10.66
CA HIS A 70 10.83 8.24 11.65
C HIS A 70 12.18 7.87 11.03
N GLY A 71 12.24 7.63 9.70
CA GLY A 71 13.47 7.27 9.00
C GLY A 71 14.08 5.94 9.44
N MET A 72 13.27 5.04 9.97
CA MET A 72 13.71 3.74 10.46
C MET A 72 13.95 2.76 9.31
N ASN A 73 14.93 1.87 9.48
CA ASN A 73 15.21 0.82 8.50
C ASN A 73 14.27 -0.38 8.69
N ILE A 74 13.23 -0.46 7.87
CA ILE A 74 12.24 -1.56 7.88
C ILE A 74 12.77 -2.91 7.36
N ALA A 75 14.04 -3.02 6.99
CA ALA A 75 14.69 -4.30 6.77
C ALA A 75 15.12 -4.99 8.06
N LEU A 76 15.16 -4.26 9.18
CA LEU A 76 15.55 -4.77 10.49
C LEU A 76 14.36 -5.39 11.21
N SER A 77 14.54 -6.63 11.69
CA SER A 77 13.47 -7.37 12.39
C SER A 77 12.99 -6.64 13.64
N ASP A 78 13.89 -6.02 14.40
CA ASP A 78 13.53 -5.32 15.64
C ASP A 78 12.56 -4.15 15.36
N VAL A 79 12.81 -3.36 14.30
CA VAL A 79 11.92 -2.27 13.88
C VAL A 79 10.54 -2.80 13.50
N LEU A 80 10.48 -3.92 12.79
CA LEU A 80 9.23 -4.53 12.37
C LEU A 80 8.45 -5.12 13.55
N LEU A 81 9.15 -5.79 14.48
CA LEU A 81 8.52 -6.33 15.69
C LEU A 81 8.00 -5.22 16.61
N ASP A 82 8.67 -4.06 16.66
CA ASP A 82 8.16 -2.89 17.37
C ASP A 82 6.87 -2.34 16.75
N CYS A 83 6.71 -2.43 15.42
CA CYS A 83 5.44 -2.11 14.77
C CYS A 83 4.34 -3.12 15.16
N VAL A 84 4.64 -4.41 15.17
CA VAL A 84 3.70 -5.46 15.59
C VAL A 84 3.19 -5.24 17.02
N ARG A 85 4.07 -4.86 17.97
CA ARG A 85 3.70 -4.58 19.37
C ARG A 85 2.69 -3.44 19.51
N LYS A 86 2.63 -2.52 18.56
CA LYS A 86 1.73 -1.36 18.61
C LYS A 86 0.31 -1.65 18.13
N VAL A 87 0.11 -2.77 17.43
CA VAL A 87 -1.21 -3.20 16.95
C VAL A 87 -1.89 -4.03 18.02
N ASP A 88 -3.00 -3.56 18.57
CA ASP A 88 -3.68 -4.23 19.70
C ASP A 88 -4.01 -5.69 19.42
N GLY A 89 -4.48 -6.01 18.23
CA GLY A 89 -4.79 -7.38 17.83
C GLY A 89 -3.57 -8.26 17.50
N LEU A 90 -2.33 -7.73 17.51
CA LEU A 90 -1.11 -8.47 17.16
C LEU A 90 -0.06 -8.47 18.27
N LYS A 91 -0.22 -7.65 19.30
CA LYS A 91 0.77 -7.50 20.39
C LYS A 91 1.13 -8.81 21.12
N ASP A 92 0.19 -9.73 21.20
CA ASP A 92 0.39 -11.04 21.85
C ASP A 92 0.99 -12.08 20.89
N HIS A 93 1.19 -11.74 19.60
CA HIS A 93 1.72 -12.60 18.54
C HIS A 93 3.13 -12.21 18.07
N VAL A 94 3.88 -11.44 18.86
CA VAL A 94 5.22 -10.93 18.50
C VAL A 94 6.23 -12.08 18.28
N GLU A 95 6.16 -13.15 19.05
CA GLU A 95 7.04 -14.32 18.88
C GLU A 95 6.76 -15.06 17.57
N GLU A 96 5.49 -15.17 17.19
CA GLU A 96 5.08 -15.74 15.91
C GLU A 96 5.58 -14.86 14.75
N ALA A 97 5.38 -13.54 14.82
CA ALA A 97 5.91 -12.58 13.84
C ALA A 97 7.44 -12.72 13.69
N GLY A 98 8.16 -12.88 14.80
CA GLY A 98 9.60 -13.17 14.81
C GLY A 98 9.95 -14.48 14.08
N THR A 99 9.14 -15.50 14.23
CA THR A 99 9.30 -16.79 13.53
C THR A 99 9.05 -16.62 12.03
N ILE A 100 8.02 -15.89 11.62
CA ILE A 100 7.74 -15.55 10.20
C ILE A 100 8.95 -14.90 9.57
N LEU A 101 9.55 -13.89 10.23
CA LEU A 101 10.74 -13.21 9.73
C LEU A 101 11.96 -14.12 9.58
N LYS A 102 12.20 -14.99 10.56
CA LYS A 102 13.35 -15.94 10.58
C LYS A 102 13.20 -17.00 9.48
N THR A 103 12.00 -17.55 9.31
CA THR A 103 11.74 -18.67 8.38
C THR A 103 11.44 -18.22 6.97
N ASN A 104 11.18 -16.93 6.75
CA ASN A 104 10.70 -16.38 5.49
C ASN A 104 9.42 -17.09 4.98
N ALA A 105 8.50 -17.41 5.89
CA ALA A 105 7.31 -18.24 5.62
C ALA A 105 6.44 -17.71 4.48
N PHE A 106 6.29 -16.39 4.37
CA PHE A 106 5.46 -15.75 3.33
C PHE A 106 6.24 -15.27 2.11
N LYS A 107 7.56 -15.51 2.03
CA LYS A 107 8.41 -15.02 0.93
C LYS A 107 7.92 -15.43 -0.46
N LYS A 108 7.50 -16.69 -0.63
CA LYS A 108 6.97 -17.18 -1.91
C LYS A 108 5.63 -16.54 -2.26
N ALA A 109 4.75 -16.37 -1.29
CA ALA A 109 3.44 -15.74 -1.48
C ALA A 109 3.60 -14.27 -1.88
N VAL A 110 4.45 -13.51 -1.19
CA VAL A 110 4.78 -12.12 -1.55
C VAL A 110 5.37 -12.04 -2.97
N ALA A 111 6.32 -12.92 -3.31
CA ALA A 111 6.89 -12.97 -4.66
C ALA A 111 5.85 -13.31 -5.72
N GLY A 112 4.91 -14.21 -5.41
CA GLY A 112 3.77 -14.55 -6.27
C GLY A 112 2.89 -13.34 -6.54
N GLN A 113 2.47 -12.60 -5.51
CA GLN A 113 1.66 -11.39 -5.66
C GLN A 113 2.37 -10.31 -6.50
N ILE A 114 3.67 -10.11 -6.30
CA ILE A 114 4.46 -9.16 -7.12
C ILE A 114 4.45 -9.60 -8.58
N MET A 115 4.66 -10.88 -8.85
CA MET A 115 4.67 -11.43 -10.21
C MET A 115 3.29 -11.31 -10.88
N ASP A 116 2.21 -11.59 -10.15
CA ASP A 116 0.84 -11.46 -10.65
C ASP A 116 0.51 -10.00 -10.96
N ALA A 117 0.87 -9.07 -10.08
CA ALA A 117 0.69 -7.65 -10.34
C ALA A 117 1.42 -7.20 -11.63
N GLN A 118 2.66 -7.64 -11.82
CA GLN A 118 3.47 -7.23 -12.98
C GLN A 118 3.05 -7.92 -14.27
N LYS A 119 2.82 -9.24 -14.25
CA LYS A 119 2.61 -10.04 -15.47
C LYS A 119 1.15 -10.15 -15.88
N HIS A 120 0.24 -10.30 -14.93
CA HIS A 120 -1.17 -10.54 -15.20
C HIS A 120 -2.00 -9.26 -15.13
N LEU A 121 -1.65 -8.33 -14.24
CA LEU A 121 -2.36 -7.06 -14.08
C LEU A 121 -1.66 -5.88 -14.76
N ASN A 122 -0.50 -6.09 -15.39
CA ASN A 122 0.31 -5.08 -16.09
C ASN A 122 0.64 -3.86 -15.21
N VAL A 123 0.84 -4.06 -13.91
CA VAL A 123 1.27 -3.00 -12.99
C VAL A 123 2.74 -2.70 -13.23
N THR A 124 3.03 -1.54 -13.82
CA THR A 124 4.41 -1.11 -14.14
C THR A 124 4.98 -0.12 -13.13
N GLY A 125 4.17 0.33 -12.18
CA GLY A 125 4.56 1.26 -11.12
C GLY A 125 3.44 1.45 -10.10
N VAL A 126 3.77 2.09 -8.99
CA VAL A 126 2.84 2.36 -7.89
C VAL A 126 2.74 3.87 -7.62
N PRO A 127 1.57 4.34 -7.16
CA PRO A 127 0.35 3.59 -6.97
C PRO A 127 -0.31 3.14 -8.27
N HIS A 128 -1.05 2.02 -8.25
CA HIS A 128 -1.91 1.57 -9.35
C HIS A 128 -3.27 1.20 -8.77
N PHE A 129 -4.34 1.72 -9.36
CA PHE A 129 -5.68 1.60 -8.84
C PHE A 129 -6.54 0.71 -9.73
N PHE A 130 -7.29 -0.18 -9.10
CA PHE A 130 -8.34 -0.99 -9.70
C PHE A 130 -9.65 -0.63 -9.01
N VAL A 131 -10.53 0.07 -9.72
CA VAL A 131 -11.83 0.50 -9.19
C VAL A 131 -12.91 -0.32 -9.87
N THR A 132 -13.67 -1.10 -9.07
CA THR A 132 -14.68 -2.02 -9.58
C THR A 132 -16.04 -1.71 -8.95
N ALA A 133 -17.06 -1.58 -9.79
CA ALA A 133 -18.45 -1.57 -9.35
C ALA A 133 -19.10 -2.90 -9.67
N VAL A 134 -19.93 -3.40 -8.72
CA VAL A 134 -20.70 -4.64 -8.85
C VAL A 134 -22.14 -4.34 -8.49
N ASN A 135 -23.08 -4.65 -9.40
CA ASN A 135 -24.50 -4.51 -9.18
C ASN A 135 -25.28 -5.57 -9.99
N GLY A 136 -26.14 -6.36 -9.34
CA GLY A 136 -27.00 -7.34 -10.00
C GLY A 136 -26.26 -8.34 -10.89
N GLY A 137 -25.05 -8.77 -10.52
CA GLY A 137 -24.21 -9.67 -11.32
C GLY A 137 -23.36 -8.97 -12.40
N ILE A 138 -23.59 -7.69 -12.65
CA ILE A 138 -22.79 -6.89 -13.58
C ILE A 138 -21.54 -6.39 -12.84
N LYS A 139 -20.37 -6.65 -13.42
CA LYS A 139 -19.07 -6.18 -12.93
C LYS A 139 -18.43 -5.29 -13.99
N ARG A 140 -18.06 -4.08 -13.58
CA ARG A 140 -17.31 -3.13 -14.42
C ARG A 140 -16.13 -2.58 -13.65
N SER A 141 -14.98 -2.52 -14.31
CA SER A 141 -13.72 -2.09 -13.70
C SER A 141 -13.03 -1.05 -14.56
N PHE A 142 -12.42 -0.07 -13.90
CA PHE A 142 -11.39 0.79 -14.47
C PHE A 142 -10.08 0.53 -13.74
N ASN A 143 -8.96 0.59 -14.46
CA ASN A 143 -7.64 0.61 -13.85
C ASN A 143 -6.82 1.77 -14.40
N PHE A 144 -5.95 2.35 -13.57
CA PHE A 144 -5.09 3.46 -13.96
C PHE A 144 -3.89 3.57 -13.03
N PRO A 145 -2.71 3.96 -13.57
CA PRO A 145 -1.49 4.16 -12.80
C PRO A 145 -1.39 5.60 -12.26
N GLY A 146 -0.57 5.75 -11.24
CA GLY A 146 -0.15 7.03 -10.68
C GLY A 146 -1.15 7.66 -9.72
N ALA A 147 -0.66 8.54 -8.86
CA ALA A 147 -1.48 9.35 -7.99
C ALA A 147 -2.30 10.35 -8.84
N GLN A 148 -3.60 10.36 -8.65
CA GLN A 148 -4.55 11.22 -9.33
C GLN A 148 -5.19 12.19 -8.34
N ASP A 149 -5.71 13.30 -8.80
CA ASP A 149 -6.46 14.22 -7.96
C ASP A 149 -7.85 13.68 -7.59
N THR A 150 -8.47 14.28 -6.58
CA THR A 150 -9.80 13.88 -6.07
C THR A 150 -10.87 13.93 -7.18
N ARG A 151 -10.83 14.91 -8.08
CA ARG A 151 -11.82 15.05 -9.16
C ARG A 151 -11.74 13.89 -10.14
N PHE A 152 -10.54 13.39 -10.41
CA PHE A 152 -10.35 12.22 -11.25
C PHE A 152 -11.06 10.99 -10.65
N PHE A 153 -10.87 10.72 -9.35
CA PHE A 153 -11.55 9.61 -8.66
C PHE A 153 -13.07 9.77 -8.67
N VAL A 154 -13.57 10.96 -8.38
CA VAL A 154 -15.03 11.26 -8.44
C VAL A 154 -15.57 10.99 -9.85
N ASN A 155 -14.86 11.40 -10.90
CA ASN A 155 -15.27 11.15 -12.28
C ASN A 155 -15.30 9.66 -12.63
N VAL A 156 -14.31 8.88 -12.18
CA VAL A 156 -14.28 7.41 -12.36
C VAL A 156 -15.46 6.74 -11.66
N LEU A 157 -15.73 7.12 -10.41
CA LEU A 157 -16.85 6.59 -9.62
C LEU A 157 -18.20 6.91 -10.28
N ASN A 158 -18.40 8.16 -10.73
CA ASN A 158 -19.61 8.57 -11.42
C ASN A 158 -19.82 7.82 -12.73
N LYS A 159 -18.75 7.61 -13.54
CA LYS A 159 -18.84 6.80 -14.77
C LYS A 159 -19.21 5.35 -14.48
N LEU A 160 -18.60 4.73 -13.47
CA LEU A 160 -18.92 3.37 -13.06
C LEU A 160 -20.38 3.26 -12.63
N ASN A 161 -20.82 4.16 -11.77
CA ASN A 161 -22.19 4.17 -11.26
C ASN A 161 -23.21 4.30 -12.41
N LYS A 162 -22.98 5.22 -13.36
CA LYS A 162 -23.85 5.38 -14.53
C LYS A 162 -23.93 4.11 -15.37
N ILE A 163 -22.80 3.49 -15.71
CA ILE A 163 -22.76 2.27 -16.53
C ILE A 163 -23.52 1.11 -15.83
N VAL A 164 -23.37 0.99 -14.51
CA VAL A 164 -24.00 -0.08 -13.75
C VAL A 164 -25.50 0.16 -13.56
N CYS A 165 -25.94 1.41 -13.42
CA CYS A 165 -27.36 1.77 -13.34
C CYS A 165 -28.09 1.60 -14.70
N ASP A 166 -27.50 2.09 -15.80
CA ASP A 166 -28.11 2.02 -17.13
C ASP A 166 -28.32 0.56 -17.61
N THR A 167 -27.42 -0.35 -17.22
CA THR A 167 -27.54 -1.79 -17.58
C THR A 167 -28.59 -2.54 -16.75
N THR A 168 -29.02 -2.02 -15.59
CA THR A 168 -30.12 -2.62 -14.82
C THR A 168 -31.51 -2.26 -15.36
N GLU A 169 -31.66 -1.15 -16.07
CA GLU A 169 -32.93 -0.77 -16.71
C GLU A 169 -33.20 -1.58 -17.99
N THR A 170 -32.15 -1.90 -18.76
CA THR A 170 -32.27 -2.70 -20.00
C THR A 170 -32.52 -4.20 -19.77
N SER A 171 -32.28 -4.73 -18.58
CA SER A 171 -32.53 -6.14 -18.25
C SER A 171 -33.93 -6.40 -17.68
N LYS A 172 -34.80 -5.39 -17.61
CA LYS A 172 -36.19 -5.49 -17.12
C LYS A 172 -37.25 -5.37 -18.24
N LEU A 173 -36.83 -5.32 -19.49
CA LEU A 173 -37.65 -5.41 -20.71
C LEU A 173 -37.49 -6.76 -21.37
#